data_9b5b302a98684b214bb7611431645ff8
#
_entry.id   9b5b302a98684b214bb7611431645ff8
#
_cell.length_a   1.000
_cell.length_b   1.000
_cell.length_c   1.000
_cell.angle_alpha   90.00
_cell.angle_beta   90.00
_cell.angle_gamma   90.00
#
_symmetry.space_group_name_H-M   'P 1'
#
loop_
_entity.id
_entity.type
_entity.pdbx_description
1 polymer ?
#
loop_
_entity_poly.entity_id
_entity_poly.type
_entity_poly.pdbx_seq_one_letter_code
_entity_poly.pdbx_strand_id
1 'polypeptide(L)'
;DLDYIADLLAENTQLYLLNTKIEKNGILCPEQIIYEPDYLLEISTIARCWKEYGDHPCNYLLEKISPARNTPAMLLGNLAGQFLDETINTQDLHENSYNNSIKRFFIKSALKIITCEESLKDFHHQAKEQMKNIRNFVEKIFPEIHNIERDKLILEPSFICKELGIQGRVDLLQDNYKILMEQKSGKRDIYTNGHKEEHYIQMLLYRLLLSYNFNIKSKDSEQYLLYSKYPDGLMLESSSDPNLMRKILRLRNRIVKYEMLYAEGAIKNILENLTPEELNINAKTNVLWKKFQLPHIRQILSIYQNASYLEKCYFARLFTFISKEHLLAKTGNSSKNRGFSGIWRCEVAEKESTGDILTGLDLVNKEESGIYGGYDTITFSVPSQEDDLLPNFRNGDIVLLYSYPEGDIPNACKAKILRGTIKNICYTEVTVRLQSPQKNTCI
;
A
#
# COMPACT_ATOMS: atom_id res chain seq x y z
N ASP A 1 13.39 22.59 9.38
CA ASP A 1 12.92 23.65 8.49
C ASP A 1 11.54 23.26 7.95
N LEU A 2 10.50 24.05 8.35
CA LEU A 2 9.10 23.85 7.98
C LEU A 2 8.59 24.97 7.03
N ASP A 3 9.45 25.85 6.55
CA ASP A 3 9.08 27.01 5.74
C ASP A 3 8.35 26.60 4.43
N TYR A 4 8.71 25.44 3.89
CA TYR A 4 8.04 24.89 2.69
C TYR A 4 6.52 24.69 2.86
N ILE A 5 6.02 24.61 4.11
CA ILE A 5 4.58 24.45 4.37
C ILE A 5 3.82 25.70 3.96
N ALA A 6 4.41 26.89 4.13
CA ALA A 6 3.77 28.13 3.74
C ALA A 6 3.31 28.14 2.28
N ASP A 7 4.11 27.55 1.37
CA ASP A 7 3.80 27.42 -0.05
C ASP A 7 2.66 26.42 -0.35
N LEU A 8 2.34 25.55 0.63
CA LEU A 8 1.29 24.56 0.48
C LEU A 8 -0.07 25.06 0.99
N LEU A 9 -0.09 26.03 1.89
CA LEU A 9 -1.29 26.48 2.58
C LEU A 9 -2.28 27.18 1.63
N ALA A 10 -3.55 26.93 1.89
CA ALA A 10 -4.69 27.62 1.33
C ALA A 10 -5.73 27.80 2.45
N GLU A 11 -6.79 28.58 2.19
CA GLU A 11 -7.90 28.71 3.13
C GLU A 11 -8.52 27.33 3.42
N ASN A 12 -8.80 27.05 4.69
CA ASN A 12 -9.36 25.77 5.18
C ASN A 12 -8.46 24.54 4.98
N THR A 13 -7.15 24.72 4.77
CA THR A 13 -6.20 23.61 4.73
C THR A 13 -6.20 22.84 6.07
N GLN A 14 -6.36 21.51 5.99
CA GLN A 14 -6.26 20.65 7.16
C GLN A 14 -4.79 20.29 7.44
N LEU A 15 -4.38 20.42 8.71
CA LEU A 15 -3.02 20.12 9.15
C LEU A 15 -3.04 19.17 10.35
N TYR A 16 -2.11 18.22 10.37
CA TYR A 16 -1.79 17.47 11.57
C TYR A 16 -0.37 17.80 12.04
N LEU A 17 -0.27 18.23 13.31
CA LEU A 17 0.98 18.68 13.91
C LEU A 17 1.62 17.56 14.73
N LEU A 18 2.75 17.04 14.27
CA LEU A 18 3.44 15.92 14.91
C LEU A 18 4.42 16.41 15.98
N ASN A 19 4.44 15.73 17.13
CA ASN A 19 5.38 15.97 18.24
C ASN A 19 5.50 17.45 18.62
N THR A 20 4.34 18.12 18.76
CA THR A 20 4.28 19.58 19.00
C THR A 20 4.70 19.94 20.40
N LYS A 21 5.63 20.86 20.51
CA LYS A 21 5.98 21.56 21.74
C LYS A 21 5.23 22.90 21.80
N ILE A 22 4.75 23.26 22.98
CA ILE A 22 4.12 24.55 23.20
C ILE A 22 5.12 25.43 23.94
N GLU A 23 5.51 26.54 23.34
CA GLU A 23 6.38 27.53 23.98
C GLU A 23 5.61 28.37 25.00
N LYS A 24 6.36 29.08 25.88
CA LYS A 24 5.76 29.93 26.97
C LYS A 24 4.83 31.03 26.45
N ASN A 25 5.03 31.47 25.21
CA ASN A 25 4.22 32.46 24.49
C ASN A 25 2.97 31.87 23.80
N GLY A 26 2.72 30.57 23.96
CA GLY A 26 1.61 29.84 23.31
C GLY A 26 1.87 29.43 21.85
N ILE A 27 3.06 29.67 21.33
CA ILE A 27 3.41 29.24 19.96
C ILE A 27 3.56 27.73 19.92
N LEU A 28 2.93 27.12 18.91
CA LEU A 28 3.02 25.68 18.63
C LEU A 28 4.25 25.43 17.74
N CYS A 29 5.19 24.62 18.24
CA CYS A 29 6.41 24.23 17.52
C CYS A 29 6.37 22.73 17.21
N PRO A 30 5.76 22.30 16.09
CA PRO A 30 5.73 20.91 15.69
C PRO A 30 7.09 20.46 15.14
N GLU A 31 7.43 19.20 15.35
CA GLU A 31 8.61 18.61 14.71
C GLU A 31 8.38 18.38 13.22
N GLN A 32 7.16 17.98 12.85
CA GLN A 32 6.69 17.78 11.48
C GLN A 32 5.24 18.25 11.34
N ILE A 33 4.86 18.63 10.14
CA ILE A 33 3.49 18.97 9.77
C ILE A 33 3.05 18.04 8.63
N ILE A 34 1.87 17.46 8.76
CA ILE A 34 1.24 16.69 7.70
C ILE A 34 0.14 17.55 7.07
N TYR A 35 0.27 17.78 5.79
CA TYR A 35 -0.67 18.55 4.96
C TYR A 35 -1.79 17.63 4.46
N GLU A 36 -3.05 18.03 4.63
CA GLU A 36 -4.23 17.27 4.21
C GLU A 36 -4.14 15.77 4.59
N PRO A 37 -4.10 15.42 5.89
CA PRO A 37 -3.87 14.06 6.35
C PRO A 37 -4.98 13.08 5.94
N ASP A 38 -6.21 13.57 5.71
CA ASP A 38 -7.33 12.74 5.26
C ASP A 38 -7.16 12.26 3.81
N TYR A 39 -6.29 12.91 3.02
CA TYR A 39 -5.88 12.39 1.72
C TYR A 39 -4.78 11.34 1.91
N LEU A 40 -5.17 10.09 2.17
CA LEU A 40 -4.20 9.01 2.35
C LEU A 40 -3.42 8.72 1.07
N LEU A 41 -2.10 8.59 1.21
CA LEU A 41 -1.23 8.05 0.16
C LEU A 41 -0.79 6.62 0.50
N GLU A 42 -0.70 5.78 -0.53
CA GLU A 42 -0.07 4.47 -0.40
C GLU A 42 1.42 4.61 -0.11
N ILE A 43 1.93 3.88 0.87
CA ILE A 43 3.36 3.83 1.21
C ILE A 43 4.20 3.50 -0.02
N SER A 44 3.77 2.52 -0.82
CA SER A 44 4.44 2.13 -2.05
C SER A 44 4.49 3.26 -3.10
N THR A 45 3.47 4.13 -3.15
CA THR A 45 3.45 5.30 -4.04
C THR A 45 4.52 6.31 -3.65
N ILE A 46 4.64 6.63 -2.36
CA ILE A 46 5.66 7.56 -1.87
C ILE A 46 7.05 6.99 -2.16
N ALA A 47 7.27 5.71 -1.88
CA ALA A 47 8.55 5.04 -2.12
C ALA A 47 8.93 5.06 -3.62
N ARG A 48 7.97 4.81 -4.53
CA ARG A 48 8.22 4.86 -5.98
C ARG A 48 8.49 6.26 -6.51
N CYS A 49 8.05 7.32 -5.84
CA CYS A 49 8.39 8.71 -6.21
C CYS A 49 9.83 9.08 -5.87
N TRP A 50 10.46 8.33 -4.99
CA TRP A 50 11.86 8.49 -4.65
C TRP A 50 12.75 7.85 -5.71
N LYS A 51 13.30 8.68 -6.58
CA LYS A 51 14.15 8.21 -7.68
C LYS A 51 15.61 8.60 -7.41
N GLU A 52 16.53 7.84 -7.98
CA GLU A 52 17.97 8.16 -7.91
C GLU A 52 18.25 9.59 -8.40
N TYR A 53 17.51 10.06 -9.40
CA TYR A 53 17.65 11.40 -9.96
C TYR A 53 16.90 12.49 -9.17
N GLY A 54 16.00 12.15 -8.27
CA GLY A 54 15.31 13.12 -7.42
C GLY A 54 13.95 12.65 -6.90
N ASP A 55 13.51 13.26 -5.81
CA ASP A 55 12.26 13.01 -5.09
C ASP A 55 11.13 13.98 -5.51
N HIS A 56 11.04 14.29 -6.80
CA HIS A 56 10.04 15.22 -7.31
C HIS A 56 8.62 14.61 -7.30
N PRO A 57 7.56 15.33 -6.83
CA PRO A 57 6.19 14.81 -6.78
C PRO A 57 5.62 14.43 -8.17
N CYS A 58 6.08 15.09 -9.25
CA CYS A 58 5.70 14.71 -10.61
C CYS A 58 6.23 13.34 -11.07
N ASN A 59 7.11 12.68 -10.32
CA ASN A 59 7.41 11.27 -10.58
C ASN A 59 6.14 10.41 -10.47
N TYR A 60 5.24 10.76 -9.54
CA TYR A 60 3.93 10.12 -9.43
C TYR A 60 3.00 10.46 -10.61
N LEU A 61 3.03 11.72 -11.08
CA LEU A 61 2.28 12.10 -12.27
C LEU A 61 2.72 11.29 -13.50
N LEU A 62 4.04 11.18 -13.74
CA LEU A 62 4.56 10.40 -14.85
C LEU A 62 4.09 8.93 -14.79
N GLU A 63 4.05 8.35 -13.60
CA GLU A 63 3.55 6.99 -13.40
C GLU A 63 2.05 6.88 -13.74
N LYS A 64 1.24 7.86 -13.34
CA LYS A 64 -0.20 7.92 -13.65
C LYS A 64 -0.51 8.03 -15.13
N ILE A 65 0.26 8.83 -15.89
CA ILE A 65 0.02 9.07 -17.31
C ILE A 65 0.75 8.08 -18.21
N SER A 66 1.63 7.26 -17.66
CA SER A 66 2.31 6.19 -18.39
C SER A 66 1.36 5.05 -18.73
N PRO A 67 1.44 4.47 -19.93
CA PRO A 67 0.66 3.30 -20.28
C PRO A 67 0.93 2.14 -19.31
N ALA A 68 -0.12 1.56 -18.73
CA ALA A 68 0.00 0.36 -17.95
C ALA A 68 0.38 -0.82 -18.85
N ARG A 69 1.58 -1.38 -18.66
CA ARG A 69 2.07 -2.54 -19.43
C ARG A 69 2.30 -3.70 -18.48
N ASN A 70 1.87 -4.89 -18.90
CA ASN A 70 2.25 -6.10 -18.21
C ASN A 70 3.65 -6.52 -18.67
N THR A 71 4.56 -6.70 -17.72
CA THR A 71 5.95 -7.11 -17.97
C THR A 71 6.25 -8.44 -17.30
N PRO A 72 7.24 -9.21 -17.80
CA PRO A 72 7.68 -10.44 -17.15
C PRO A 72 8.08 -10.21 -15.68
N ALA A 73 8.69 -9.07 -15.38
CA ALA A 73 9.08 -8.72 -14.01
C ALA A 73 7.87 -8.54 -13.08
N MET A 74 6.79 -7.88 -13.54
CA MET A 74 5.55 -7.74 -12.77
C MET A 74 4.86 -9.09 -12.57
N LEU A 75 4.80 -9.91 -13.63
CA LEU A 75 4.22 -11.27 -13.54
C LEU A 75 5.01 -12.12 -12.55
N LEU A 76 6.34 -12.06 -12.60
CA LEU A 76 7.22 -12.79 -11.68
C LEU A 76 7.04 -12.31 -10.24
N GLY A 77 6.85 -11.00 -10.03
CA GLY A 77 6.56 -10.42 -8.71
C GLY A 77 5.26 -10.97 -8.12
N ASN A 78 4.19 -10.96 -8.92
CA ASN A 78 2.89 -11.49 -8.48
C ASN A 78 2.96 -13.00 -8.19
N LEU A 79 3.71 -13.76 -8.99
CA LEU A 79 3.89 -15.19 -8.77
C LEU A 79 4.75 -15.48 -7.54
N ALA A 80 5.78 -14.67 -7.29
CA ALA A 80 6.62 -14.80 -6.10
C ALA A 80 5.84 -14.53 -4.81
N GLY A 81 4.95 -13.52 -4.81
CA GLY A 81 4.00 -13.29 -3.71
C GLY A 81 3.09 -14.51 -3.49
N GLN A 82 2.51 -15.04 -4.57
CA GLN A 82 1.72 -16.28 -4.48
C GLN A 82 2.52 -17.44 -3.89
N PHE A 83 3.79 -17.61 -4.26
CA PHE A 83 4.65 -18.68 -3.69
C PHE A 83 4.87 -18.49 -2.19
N LEU A 84 5.03 -17.25 -1.73
CA LEU A 84 5.18 -16.95 -0.30
C LEU A 84 3.90 -17.32 0.46
N ASP A 85 2.75 -16.85 -0.01
CA ASP A 85 1.44 -17.14 0.60
C ASP A 85 1.16 -18.63 0.67
N GLU A 86 1.35 -19.34 -0.46
CA GLU A 86 1.16 -20.78 -0.52
C GLU A 86 2.13 -21.52 0.40
N THR A 87 3.40 -21.12 0.46
CA THR A 87 4.39 -21.80 1.31
C THR A 87 4.10 -21.59 2.79
N ILE A 88 3.59 -20.42 3.18
CA ILE A 88 3.19 -20.17 4.58
C ILE A 88 1.92 -20.94 4.93
N ASN A 89 0.92 -20.95 4.07
CA ASN A 89 -0.38 -21.55 4.36
C ASN A 89 -0.37 -23.08 4.30
N THR A 90 0.43 -23.68 3.42
CA THR A 90 0.41 -25.14 3.17
C THR A 90 1.48 -25.85 4.00
N GLN A 91 1.11 -26.91 4.69
CA GLN A 91 2.06 -27.80 5.39
C GLN A 91 2.60 -28.91 4.47
N ASP A 92 1.83 -29.34 3.49
CA ASP A 92 2.23 -30.39 2.56
C ASP A 92 2.90 -29.81 1.31
N LEU A 93 4.20 -30.10 1.17
CA LEU A 93 5.02 -29.69 0.03
C LEU A 93 4.60 -30.35 -1.28
N HIS A 94 3.94 -31.51 -1.24
CA HIS A 94 3.47 -32.20 -2.45
C HIS A 94 2.25 -31.49 -3.05
N GLU A 95 1.34 -31.00 -2.23
CA GLU A 95 0.19 -30.22 -2.69
C GLU A 95 0.64 -28.86 -3.25
N ASN A 96 1.66 -28.25 -2.66
CA ASN A 96 2.26 -27.00 -3.13
C ASN A 96 3.38 -27.26 -4.15
N SER A 97 3.15 -28.09 -5.16
CA SER A 97 4.15 -28.29 -6.22
C SER A 97 4.26 -27.06 -7.14
N TYR A 98 5.45 -26.85 -7.73
CA TYR A 98 5.64 -25.79 -8.72
C TYR A 98 4.60 -25.85 -9.84
N ASN A 99 4.30 -27.05 -10.33
CA ASN A 99 3.36 -27.24 -11.43
C ASN A 99 1.92 -26.82 -11.05
N ASN A 100 1.50 -27.09 -9.82
CA ASN A 100 0.20 -26.67 -9.33
C ASN A 100 0.13 -25.16 -9.15
N SER A 101 1.15 -24.56 -8.54
CA SER A 101 1.22 -23.10 -8.32
C SER A 101 1.24 -22.33 -9.64
N ILE A 102 2.08 -22.73 -10.59
CA ILE A 102 2.17 -22.05 -11.89
C ILE A 102 0.87 -22.19 -12.71
N LYS A 103 0.22 -23.35 -12.66
CA LYS A 103 -1.08 -23.56 -13.31
C LYS A 103 -2.14 -22.61 -12.76
N ARG A 104 -2.25 -22.51 -11.42
CA ARG A 104 -3.18 -21.58 -10.76
C ARG A 104 -2.88 -20.13 -11.16
N PHE A 105 -1.60 -19.74 -11.13
CA PHE A 105 -1.17 -18.41 -11.54
C PHE A 105 -1.55 -18.08 -12.97
N PHE A 106 -1.35 -19.00 -13.91
CA PHE A 106 -1.68 -18.78 -15.32
C PHE A 106 -3.18 -18.63 -15.54
N ILE A 107 -4.00 -19.41 -14.83
CA ILE A 107 -5.46 -19.25 -14.87
C ILE A 107 -5.87 -17.88 -14.35
N LYS A 108 -5.37 -17.48 -13.17
CA LYS A 108 -5.70 -16.19 -12.53
C LYS A 108 -5.19 -14.99 -13.32
N SER A 109 -4.04 -15.12 -13.98
CA SER A 109 -3.33 -14.04 -14.67
C SER A 109 -3.39 -14.12 -16.19
N ALA A 110 -4.28 -14.93 -16.76
CA ALA A 110 -4.33 -15.22 -18.20
C ALA A 110 -4.33 -13.94 -19.07
N LEU A 111 -5.17 -12.97 -18.76
CA LEU A 111 -5.24 -11.71 -19.51
C LEU A 111 -3.94 -10.90 -19.40
N LYS A 112 -3.30 -10.88 -18.22
CA LYS A 112 -2.02 -10.17 -18.03
C LYS A 112 -0.88 -10.84 -18.81
N ILE A 113 -0.91 -12.17 -18.93
CA ILE A 113 0.09 -12.95 -19.68
C ILE A 113 -0.08 -12.70 -21.18
N ILE A 114 -1.31 -12.75 -21.70
CA ILE A 114 -1.59 -12.53 -23.13
C ILE A 114 -1.23 -11.10 -23.57
N THR A 115 -1.43 -10.12 -22.69
CA THR A 115 -1.10 -8.70 -22.95
C THR A 115 0.34 -8.34 -22.61
N CYS A 116 1.18 -9.29 -22.21
CA CYS A 116 2.60 -9.07 -22.02
C CYS A 116 3.33 -9.12 -23.38
N GLU A 117 3.79 -7.94 -23.82
CA GLU A 117 4.47 -7.79 -25.12
C GLU A 117 5.90 -8.35 -25.11
N GLU A 118 6.50 -8.50 -23.93
CA GLU A 118 7.86 -8.98 -23.76
C GLU A 118 7.93 -10.52 -23.73
N SER A 119 9.09 -11.07 -24.12
CA SER A 119 9.31 -12.51 -24.13
C SER A 119 9.33 -13.12 -22.72
N LEU A 120 8.58 -14.20 -22.53
CA LEU A 120 8.54 -14.99 -21.31
C LEU A 120 9.53 -16.18 -21.31
N LYS A 121 10.53 -16.16 -22.20
CA LYS A 121 11.45 -17.31 -22.42
C LYS A 121 12.10 -17.84 -21.13
N ASP A 122 12.56 -16.92 -20.25
CA ASP A 122 13.26 -17.27 -19.00
C ASP A 122 12.34 -17.26 -17.78
N PHE A 123 11.05 -17.00 -17.98
CA PHE A 123 10.09 -16.83 -16.88
C PHE A 123 10.00 -18.06 -15.98
N HIS A 124 9.86 -19.25 -16.56
CA HIS A 124 9.76 -20.51 -15.80
C HIS A 124 11.04 -20.82 -14.99
N HIS A 125 12.21 -20.53 -15.56
CA HIS A 125 13.48 -20.75 -14.86
C HIS A 125 13.57 -19.82 -13.64
N GLN A 126 13.33 -18.54 -13.84
CA GLN A 126 13.33 -17.54 -12.77
C GLN A 126 12.28 -17.84 -11.69
N ALA A 127 11.08 -18.25 -12.09
CA ALA A 127 10.01 -18.63 -11.17
C ALA A 127 10.39 -19.83 -10.29
N LYS A 128 11.00 -20.87 -10.86
CA LYS A 128 11.48 -22.04 -10.10
C LYS A 128 12.55 -21.65 -9.08
N GLU A 129 13.50 -20.80 -9.46
CA GLU A 129 14.53 -20.32 -8.55
C GLU A 129 13.92 -19.50 -7.39
N GLN A 130 12.96 -18.63 -7.69
CA GLN A 130 12.27 -17.88 -6.65
C GLN A 130 11.50 -18.77 -5.68
N MET A 131 10.76 -19.76 -6.20
CA MET A 131 10.05 -20.71 -5.35
C MET A 131 10.99 -21.48 -4.45
N LYS A 132 12.13 -21.96 -4.99
CA LYS A 132 13.18 -22.65 -4.22
C LYS A 132 13.71 -21.77 -3.08
N ASN A 133 14.03 -20.51 -3.38
CA ASN A 133 14.54 -19.56 -2.39
C ASN A 133 13.48 -19.28 -1.30
N ILE A 134 12.24 -18.99 -1.70
CA ILE A 134 11.13 -18.73 -0.75
C ILE A 134 10.91 -19.92 0.18
N ARG A 135 10.90 -21.14 -0.34
CA ARG A 135 10.78 -22.35 0.49
C ARG A 135 11.95 -22.48 1.47
N ASN A 136 13.17 -22.27 0.99
CA ASN A 136 14.34 -22.30 1.89
C ASN A 136 14.24 -21.27 3.01
N PHE A 137 13.72 -20.05 2.73
CA PHE A 137 13.48 -19.06 3.76
C PHE A 137 12.43 -19.51 4.76
N VAL A 138 11.26 -19.93 4.28
CA VAL A 138 10.13 -20.28 5.17
C VAL A 138 10.42 -21.53 5.99
N GLU A 139 11.09 -22.52 5.43
CA GLU A 139 11.28 -23.84 6.06
C GLU A 139 12.54 -23.91 6.93
N LYS A 140 13.60 -23.16 6.57
CA LYS A 140 14.89 -23.26 7.27
C LYS A 140 15.27 -21.99 7.99
N ILE A 141 15.19 -20.84 7.32
CA ILE A 141 15.70 -19.58 7.87
C ILE A 141 14.72 -18.96 8.87
N PHE A 142 13.41 -18.94 8.57
CA PHE A 142 12.40 -18.40 9.49
C PHE A 142 12.41 -19.03 10.86
N PRO A 143 12.48 -20.36 11.01
CA PRO A 143 12.54 -20.99 12.33
C PRO A 143 13.80 -20.63 13.14
N GLU A 144 14.89 -20.23 12.47
CA GLU A 144 16.15 -19.85 13.12
C GLU A 144 16.15 -18.38 13.57
N ILE A 145 15.27 -17.55 13.02
CA ILE A 145 15.18 -16.11 13.35
C ILE A 145 14.17 -15.91 14.47
N HIS A 146 14.62 -15.48 15.63
CA HIS A 146 13.88 -14.91 16.76
C HIS A 146 12.40 -15.35 16.91
N ASN A 147 12.13 -16.66 16.97
CA ASN A 147 10.78 -17.17 17.25
C ASN A 147 9.70 -16.76 16.25
N ILE A 148 10.01 -16.77 14.96
CA ILE A 148 8.94 -16.64 13.94
C ILE A 148 8.03 -17.87 14.04
N GLU A 149 6.82 -17.65 14.53
CA GLU A 149 5.81 -18.67 14.64
C GLU A 149 4.92 -18.62 13.39
N ARG A 150 5.04 -19.63 12.54
CA ARG A 150 4.33 -19.70 11.25
C ARG A 150 2.81 -19.56 11.42
N ASP A 151 2.25 -20.13 12.48
CA ASP A 151 0.81 -20.07 12.75
C ASP A 151 0.33 -18.72 13.29
N LYS A 152 1.26 -17.81 13.62
CA LYS A 152 0.99 -16.44 14.04
C LYS A 152 1.29 -15.40 12.96
N LEU A 153 1.60 -15.84 11.74
CA LEU A 153 1.83 -14.95 10.62
C LEU A 153 0.49 -14.54 10.00
N ILE A 154 0.42 -13.28 9.63
CA ILE A 154 -0.72 -12.67 8.92
C ILE A 154 -0.22 -12.24 7.56
N LEU A 155 -0.90 -12.67 6.51
CA LEU A 155 -0.58 -12.34 5.13
C LEU A 155 -1.36 -11.12 4.67
N GLU A 156 -0.66 -10.20 4.02
CA GLU A 156 -1.21 -9.01 3.41
C GLU A 156 -2.10 -8.12 4.31
N PRO A 157 -1.79 -7.94 5.63
CA PRO A 157 -2.55 -7.02 6.46
C PRO A 157 -2.39 -5.58 5.97
N SER A 158 -3.50 -4.85 5.96
CA SER A 158 -3.53 -3.44 5.59
C SER A 158 -3.60 -2.56 6.84
N PHE A 159 -3.08 -1.34 6.73
CA PHE A 159 -3.06 -0.36 7.81
C PHE A 159 -3.41 1.03 7.30
N ILE A 160 -4.09 1.80 8.14
CA ILE A 160 -4.43 3.20 7.92
C ILE A 160 -3.79 4.02 9.04
N CYS A 161 -2.99 5.03 8.70
CA CYS A 161 -2.41 5.97 9.65
C CYS A 161 -2.89 7.38 9.32
N LYS A 162 -3.93 7.82 10.00
CA LYS A 162 -4.53 9.14 9.82
C LYS A 162 -3.60 10.28 10.21
N GLU A 163 -2.76 10.06 11.22
CA GLU A 163 -1.81 11.06 11.72
C GLU A 163 -0.73 11.39 10.68
N LEU A 164 -0.31 10.41 9.90
CA LEU A 164 0.70 10.57 8.85
C LEU A 164 0.09 10.76 7.45
N GLY A 165 -1.22 10.58 7.32
CA GLY A 165 -1.90 10.62 6.04
C GLY A 165 -1.39 9.56 5.05
N ILE A 166 -1.10 8.36 5.54
CA ILE A 166 -0.59 7.24 4.76
C ILE A 166 -1.38 5.97 5.05
N GLN A 167 -1.36 5.07 4.08
CA GLN A 167 -1.85 3.71 4.23
C GLN A 167 -0.90 2.74 3.54
N GLY A 168 -0.95 1.47 3.93
CA GLY A 168 -0.13 0.46 3.29
C GLY A 168 -0.57 -0.95 3.62
N ARG A 169 -0.14 -1.88 2.78
CA ARG A 169 -0.34 -3.30 2.95
C ARG A 169 1.01 -3.97 3.00
N VAL A 170 1.27 -4.68 4.07
CA VAL A 170 2.52 -5.39 4.31
C VAL A 170 2.38 -6.82 3.76
N ASP A 171 3.41 -7.39 3.15
CA ASP A 171 3.31 -8.74 2.61
C ASP A 171 3.15 -9.78 3.73
N LEU A 172 3.87 -9.61 4.85
CA LEU A 172 3.81 -10.52 5.99
C LEU A 172 4.07 -9.79 7.30
N LEU A 173 3.24 -10.11 8.29
CA LEU A 173 3.34 -9.59 9.65
C LEU A 173 3.18 -10.73 10.67
N GLN A 174 3.98 -10.75 11.74
CA GLN A 174 3.65 -11.55 12.90
C GLN A 174 2.62 -10.83 13.76
N ASP A 175 1.64 -11.54 14.31
CA ASP A 175 0.46 -10.97 14.97
C ASP A 175 0.77 -10.02 16.12
N ASN A 176 1.91 -10.21 16.81
CA ASN A 176 2.42 -9.36 17.88
C ASN A 176 3.24 -8.14 17.39
N TYR A 177 3.30 -7.86 16.09
CA TYR A 177 4.07 -6.80 15.45
C TYR A 177 5.60 -6.87 15.61
N LYS A 178 6.14 -7.94 16.19
CA LYS A 178 7.59 -8.09 16.37
C LYS A 178 8.34 -8.25 15.06
N ILE A 179 7.70 -8.82 14.07
CA ILE A 179 8.29 -9.08 12.76
C ILE A 179 7.38 -8.57 11.66
N LEU A 180 7.95 -7.75 10.79
CA LEU A 180 7.33 -7.26 9.57
C LEU A 180 8.24 -7.61 8.39
N MET A 181 7.69 -8.13 7.32
CA MET A 181 8.46 -8.49 6.13
C MET A 181 7.79 -7.97 4.86
N GLU A 182 8.61 -7.47 3.96
CA GLU A 182 8.25 -7.06 2.61
C GLU A 182 9.05 -7.89 1.61
N GLN A 183 8.39 -8.52 0.64
CA GLN A 183 9.02 -9.34 -0.39
C GLN A 183 9.30 -8.54 -1.66
N LYS A 184 10.45 -8.77 -2.26
CA LYS A 184 10.84 -8.21 -3.55
C LYS A 184 11.39 -9.31 -4.46
N SER A 185 10.76 -9.50 -5.61
CA SER A 185 11.19 -10.47 -6.64
C SER A 185 12.32 -9.97 -7.54
N GLY A 186 12.59 -8.66 -7.49
CA GLY A 186 13.59 -7.99 -8.32
C GLY A 186 15.02 -8.10 -7.80
N LYS A 187 15.92 -7.36 -8.46
CA LYS A 187 17.32 -7.25 -8.03
C LYS A 187 17.44 -6.32 -6.82
N ARG A 188 18.33 -6.67 -5.89
CA ARG A 188 18.88 -5.75 -4.89
C ARG A 188 19.81 -4.73 -5.54
N ASP A 189 20.31 -3.77 -4.79
CA ASP A 189 21.27 -2.81 -5.32
C ASP A 189 22.57 -3.54 -5.74
N ILE A 190 22.99 -3.29 -6.98
CA ILE A 190 24.13 -4.02 -7.59
C ILE A 190 25.48 -3.48 -7.14
N TYR A 191 25.55 -2.25 -6.63
CA TYR A 191 26.80 -1.62 -6.22
C TYR A 191 27.14 -1.92 -4.76
N THR A 192 26.13 -1.83 -3.89
CA THR A 192 26.31 -2.07 -2.46
C THR A 192 26.00 -3.51 -2.05
N ASN A 193 25.39 -4.29 -2.94
CA ASN A 193 24.80 -5.60 -2.65
C ASN A 193 23.75 -5.55 -1.51
N GLY A 194 23.25 -4.35 -1.23
CA GLY A 194 22.28 -4.03 -0.21
C GLY A 194 20.86 -3.83 -0.75
N HIS A 195 20.03 -3.22 0.06
CA HIS A 195 18.68 -2.84 -0.36
C HIS A 195 18.71 -1.67 -1.36
N LYS A 196 17.67 -1.59 -2.19
CA LYS A 196 17.40 -0.38 -2.96
C LYS A 196 16.80 0.69 -2.06
N GLU A 197 17.16 1.95 -2.29
CA GLU A 197 16.69 3.07 -1.50
C GLU A 197 15.15 3.17 -1.45
N GLU A 198 14.46 2.95 -2.58
CA GLU A 198 12.99 2.92 -2.64
C GLU A 198 12.37 1.86 -1.71
N HIS A 199 12.99 0.68 -1.59
CA HIS A 199 12.53 -0.38 -0.69
C HIS A 199 12.80 -0.05 0.78
N TYR A 200 13.94 0.57 1.05
CA TYR A 200 14.27 1.06 2.40
C TYR A 200 13.29 2.13 2.87
N ILE A 201 12.94 3.08 2.00
CA ILE A 201 11.91 4.10 2.29
C ILE A 201 10.57 3.47 2.62
N GLN A 202 10.17 2.43 1.90
CA GLN A 202 8.96 1.69 2.20
C GLN A 202 8.99 1.12 3.62
N MET A 203 10.11 0.52 4.03
CA MET A 203 10.30 -0.03 5.37
C MET A 203 10.28 1.07 6.45
N LEU A 204 10.91 2.22 6.20
CA LEU A 204 10.86 3.37 7.12
C LEU A 204 9.43 3.88 7.34
N LEU A 205 8.63 3.95 6.28
CA LEU A 205 7.22 4.36 6.38
C LEU A 205 6.38 3.35 7.15
N TYR A 206 6.59 2.05 6.98
CA TYR A 206 5.93 1.04 7.82
C TYR A 206 6.34 1.16 9.29
N ARG A 207 7.61 1.44 9.58
CA ARG A 207 8.09 1.68 10.94
C ARG A 207 7.40 2.86 11.59
N LEU A 208 7.29 3.98 10.88
CA LEU A 208 6.55 5.15 11.34
C LEU A 208 5.07 4.82 11.58
N LEU A 209 4.43 4.13 10.64
CA LEU A 209 3.04 3.71 10.77
C LEU A 209 2.81 2.86 12.02
N LEU A 210 3.63 1.84 12.26
CA LEU A 210 3.54 0.99 13.47
C LEU A 210 3.75 1.82 14.75
N SER A 211 4.67 2.78 14.72
CA SER A 211 4.93 3.65 15.87
C SER A 211 3.73 4.54 16.20
N TYR A 212 3.11 5.17 15.20
CA TYR A 212 1.96 6.07 15.42
C TYR A 212 0.67 5.32 15.72
N ASN A 213 0.42 4.21 15.03
CA ASN A 213 -0.82 3.45 15.23
C ASN A 213 -0.81 2.63 16.52
N PHE A 214 0.32 1.97 16.84
CA PHE A 214 0.38 0.95 17.89
C PHE A 214 1.40 1.27 18.99
N ASN A 215 2.04 2.45 18.93
CA ASN A 215 3.09 2.87 19.88
C ASN A 215 4.29 1.88 19.95
N ILE A 216 4.58 1.19 18.84
CA ILE A 216 5.67 0.23 18.75
C ILE A 216 6.97 0.98 18.50
N LYS A 217 7.94 0.81 19.38
CA LYS A 217 9.27 1.42 19.24
C LYS A 217 10.09 0.62 18.22
N SER A 218 11.00 1.30 17.52
CA SER A 218 11.89 0.67 16.53
C SER A 218 12.67 -0.54 17.06
N LYS A 219 13.02 -0.55 18.35
CA LYS A 219 13.74 -1.66 19.00
C LYS A 219 12.87 -2.88 19.29
N ASP A 220 11.54 -2.72 19.25
CA ASP A 220 10.58 -3.77 19.63
C ASP A 220 9.99 -4.48 18.39
N SER A 221 10.39 -4.06 17.18
CA SER A 221 9.95 -4.63 15.90
C SER A 221 11.11 -4.75 14.93
N GLU A 222 11.35 -5.96 14.46
CA GLU A 222 12.32 -6.24 13.41
C GLU A 222 11.64 -6.19 12.04
N GLN A 223 12.30 -5.54 11.08
CA GLN A 223 11.77 -5.39 9.74
C GLN A 223 12.73 -6.03 8.73
N TYR A 224 12.17 -6.88 7.88
CA TYR A 224 12.94 -7.64 6.91
C TYR A 224 12.53 -7.30 5.48
N LEU A 225 13.53 -7.15 4.60
CA LEU A 225 13.36 -7.19 3.16
C LEU A 225 13.77 -8.57 2.65
N LEU A 226 12.86 -9.27 1.98
CA LEU A 226 13.11 -10.56 1.37
C LEU A 226 13.28 -10.42 -0.14
N TYR A 227 14.50 -10.41 -0.63
CA TYR A 227 14.78 -10.47 -2.07
C TYR A 227 14.75 -11.93 -2.56
N SER A 228 13.58 -12.43 -2.91
CA SER A 228 13.36 -13.84 -3.26
C SER A 228 14.14 -14.35 -4.48
N LYS A 229 14.72 -13.44 -5.26
CA LYS A 229 15.65 -13.77 -6.35
C LYS A 229 16.95 -14.42 -5.85
N TYR A 230 17.36 -14.18 -4.61
CA TYR A 230 18.67 -14.61 -4.09
C TYR A 230 18.51 -15.61 -2.95
N PRO A 231 19.39 -16.65 -2.86
CA PRO A 231 19.38 -17.57 -1.73
C PRO A 231 19.69 -16.91 -0.38
N ASP A 232 20.48 -15.85 -0.41
CA ASP A 232 20.88 -14.98 0.73
C ASP A 232 20.13 -13.64 0.73
N GLY A 233 18.90 -13.63 0.25
CA GLY A 233 18.15 -12.41 -0.02
C GLY A 233 17.43 -11.81 1.17
N LEU A 234 17.50 -12.40 2.37
CA LEU A 234 16.89 -11.85 3.58
C LEU A 234 17.80 -10.78 4.19
N MET A 235 17.25 -9.58 4.37
CA MET A 235 17.96 -8.43 4.93
C MET A 235 17.19 -7.84 6.09
N LEU A 236 17.85 -7.70 7.25
CA LEU A 236 17.30 -6.99 8.41
C LEU A 236 17.51 -5.47 8.24
N GLU A 237 16.42 -4.72 8.31
CA GLU A 237 16.44 -3.26 8.26
C GLU A 237 16.42 -2.69 9.68
N SER A 238 17.59 -2.51 10.26
CA SER A 238 17.75 -2.06 11.65
C SER A 238 17.93 -0.55 11.80
N SER A 239 18.34 0.15 10.73
CA SER A 239 18.66 1.58 10.80
C SER A 239 17.40 2.45 10.81
N SER A 240 17.47 3.58 11.51
CA SER A 240 16.52 4.67 11.40
C SER A 240 17.29 5.93 11.02
N ASP A 241 16.81 6.64 9.98
CA ASP A 241 17.35 7.94 9.59
C ASP A 241 16.29 9.01 9.77
N PRO A 242 16.32 9.77 10.89
CA PRO A 242 15.34 10.83 11.14
C PRO A 242 15.35 11.93 10.07
N ASN A 243 16.49 12.22 9.44
CA ASN A 243 16.56 13.22 8.38
C ASN A 243 15.88 12.73 7.11
N LEU A 244 16.10 11.47 6.75
CA LEU A 244 15.43 10.84 5.63
C LEU A 244 13.92 10.75 5.88
N MET A 245 13.49 10.38 7.09
CA MET A 245 12.07 10.37 7.46
C MET A 245 11.41 11.74 7.27
N ARG A 246 12.07 12.83 7.67
CA ARG A 246 11.57 14.20 7.43
C ARG A 246 11.44 14.51 5.94
N LYS A 247 12.42 14.14 5.13
CA LYS A 247 12.36 14.32 3.66
C LYS A 247 11.22 13.53 3.03
N ILE A 248 10.99 12.29 3.48
CA ILE A 248 9.90 11.43 2.99
C ILE A 248 8.53 12.05 3.30
N LEU A 249 8.32 12.56 4.53
CA LEU A 249 7.07 13.22 4.90
C LEU A 249 6.87 14.54 4.13
N ARG A 250 7.95 15.28 3.86
CA ARG A 250 7.91 16.45 2.96
C ARG A 250 7.51 16.05 1.54
N LEU A 251 8.06 14.97 1.00
CA LEU A 251 7.65 14.44 -0.30
C LEU A 251 6.18 14.05 -0.31
N ARG A 252 5.69 13.34 0.74
CA ARG A 252 4.27 13.01 0.91
C ARG A 252 3.39 14.25 0.83
N ASN A 253 3.72 15.32 1.55
CA ASN A 253 2.96 16.56 1.54
C ASN A 253 2.95 17.22 0.15
N ARG A 254 4.09 17.26 -0.52
CA ARG A 254 4.19 17.80 -1.88
C ARG A 254 3.37 16.98 -2.90
N ILE A 255 3.39 15.65 -2.80
CA ILE A 255 2.54 14.81 -3.66
C ILE A 255 1.07 15.15 -3.46
N VAL A 256 0.60 15.27 -2.21
CA VAL A 256 -0.79 15.62 -1.93
C VAL A 256 -1.14 17.01 -2.45
N LYS A 257 -0.25 18.01 -2.31
CA LYS A 257 -0.48 19.33 -2.90
C LYS A 257 -0.68 19.25 -4.41
N TYR A 258 0.13 18.45 -5.12
CA TYR A 258 -0.06 18.26 -6.55
C TYR A 258 -1.39 17.57 -6.89
N GLU A 259 -1.83 16.61 -6.07
CA GLU A 259 -3.16 15.99 -6.24
C GLU A 259 -4.30 17.03 -6.11
N MET A 260 -4.19 17.97 -5.15
CA MET A 260 -5.14 19.08 -5.03
C MET A 260 -5.10 19.98 -6.27
N LEU A 261 -3.91 20.39 -6.72
CA LEU A 261 -3.74 21.19 -7.93
C LEU A 261 -4.31 20.51 -9.17
N TYR A 262 -4.19 19.19 -9.29
CA TYR A 262 -4.80 18.45 -10.40
C TYR A 262 -6.34 18.52 -10.35
N ALA A 263 -6.92 18.39 -9.17
CA ALA A 263 -8.36 18.52 -8.96
C ALA A 263 -8.86 19.96 -9.23
N GLU A 264 -8.02 20.97 -9.07
CA GLU A 264 -8.28 22.38 -9.40
C GLU A 264 -8.06 22.71 -10.90
N GLY A 265 -7.49 21.80 -11.69
CA GLY A 265 -7.30 21.97 -13.13
C GLY A 265 -5.91 22.44 -13.57
N ALA A 266 -4.93 22.48 -12.66
CA ALA A 266 -3.58 22.93 -12.97
C ALA A 266 -2.77 21.99 -13.88
N ILE A 267 -3.28 20.79 -14.19
CA ILE A 267 -2.55 19.74 -14.92
C ILE A 267 -2.01 20.23 -16.28
N LYS A 268 -2.77 21.07 -17.01
CA LYS A 268 -2.34 21.61 -18.30
C LYS A 268 -1.06 22.41 -18.13
N ASN A 269 -1.05 23.37 -17.23
CA ASN A 269 0.10 24.24 -16.96
C ASN A 269 1.31 23.43 -16.46
N ILE A 270 1.08 22.45 -15.60
CA ILE A 270 2.15 21.59 -15.08
C ILE A 270 2.81 20.80 -16.22
N LEU A 271 2.06 20.12 -17.06
CA LEU A 271 2.62 19.32 -18.17
C LEU A 271 3.25 20.15 -19.28
N GLU A 272 2.78 21.37 -19.53
CA GLU A 272 3.37 22.28 -20.51
C GLU A 272 4.75 22.80 -20.08
N ASN A 273 4.98 22.93 -18.77
CA ASN A 273 6.23 23.47 -18.23
C ASN A 273 7.17 22.39 -17.67
N LEU A 274 6.68 21.19 -17.35
CA LEU A 274 7.49 20.14 -16.76
C LEU A 274 8.60 19.68 -17.71
N THR A 275 9.84 19.74 -17.22
CA THR A 275 11.03 19.29 -17.93
C THR A 275 11.72 18.12 -17.21
N PRO A 276 12.46 17.27 -17.92
CA PRO A 276 13.26 16.22 -17.28
C PRO A 276 14.32 16.78 -16.33
N GLU A 277 14.82 17.97 -16.60
CA GLU A 277 15.82 18.68 -15.81
C GLU A 277 15.28 19.08 -14.42
N GLU A 278 14.03 19.50 -14.35
CA GLU A 278 13.33 19.79 -13.06
C GLU A 278 13.16 18.53 -12.20
N LEU A 279 12.94 17.38 -12.84
CA LEU A 279 12.83 16.11 -12.14
C LEU A 279 14.20 15.61 -11.62
N ASN A 280 15.29 16.01 -12.27
CA ASN A 280 16.65 15.64 -11.93
C ASN A 280 17.24 16.53 -10.81
N ILE A 281 16.56 16.60 -9.67
CA ILE A 281 16.96 17.42 -8.52
C ILE A 281 18.40 17.09 -8.06
N ASN A 282 18.80 15.83 -8.18
CA ASN A 282 20.13 15.35 -7.79
C ASN A 282 21.21 15.58 -8.85
N ALA A 283 20.90 16.32 -9.93
CA ALA A 283 21.82 16.66 -11.02
C ALA A 283 22.61 15.44 -11.57
N LYS A 284 21.95 14.31 -11.73
CA LYS A 284 22.58 13.08 -12.26
C LYS A 284 23.02 13.24 -13.70
N THR A 285 24.23 12.77 -13.99
CA THR A 285 24.83 12.82 -15.33
C THR A 285 25.40 11.46 -15.76
N ASN A 286 25.15 10.41 -14.97
CA ASN A 286 25.65 9.06 -15.18
C ASN A 286 25.00 8.39 -16.40
N VAL A 287 25.47 7.19 -16.73
CA VAL A 287 24.98 6.40 -17.87
C VAL A 287 23.52 6.03 -17.71
N LEU A 288 23.08 5.71 -16.48
CA LEU A 288 21.69 5.34 -16.19
C LEU A 288 20.76 6.50 -16.53
N TRP A 289 21.08 7.72 -16.07
CA TRP A 289 20.31 8.91 -16.42
C TRP A 289 20.27 9.15 -17.92
N LYS A 290 21.44 9.26 -18.57
CA LYS A 290 21.54 9.66 -19.98
C LYS A 290 20.91 8.65 -20.95
N LYS A 291 21.11 7.34 -20.71
CA LYS A 291 20.68 6.30 -21.67
C LYS A 291 19.29 5.73 -21.39
N PHE A 292 18.78 5.83 -20.16
CA PHE A 292 17.54 5.16 -19.79
C PHE A 292 16.51 6.12 -19.19
N GLN A 293 16.84 6.84 -18.13
CA GLN A 293 15.86 7.64 -17.38
C GLN A 293 15.43 8.88 -18.16
N LEU A 294 16.36 9.69 -18.64
CA LEU A 294 16.07 10.89 -19.43
C LEU A 294 15.30 10.60 -20.73
N PRO A 295 15.69 9.62 -21.58
CA PRO A 295 14.90 9.29 -22.78
C PRO A 295 13.50 8.81 -22.45
N HIS A 296 13.34 8.02 -21.39
CA HIS A 296 12.02 7.55 -20.95
C HIS A 296 11.10 8.71 -20.53
N ILE A 297 11.61 9.63 -19.68
CA ILE A 297 10.85 10.82 -19.26
C ILE A 297 10.48 11.68 -20.48
N ARG A 298 11.43 11.94 -21.37
CA ARG A 298 11.17 12.69 -22.62
C ARG A 298 10.11 12.04 -23.47
N GLN A 299 10.14 10.72 -23.61
CA GLN A 299 9.14 9.98 -24.37
C GLN A 299 7.73 10.19 -23.80
N ILE A 300 7.55 10.11 -22.47
CA ILE A 300 6.25 10.32 -21.84
C ILE A 300 5.79 11.76 -22.03
N LEU A 301 6.62 12.75 -21.74
CA LEU A 301 6.27 14.16 -21.84
C LEU A 301 6.01 14.59 -23.28
N SER A 302 6.76 14.07 -24.27
CA SER A 302 6.61 14.41 -25.67
C SER A 302 5.24 14.07 -26.23
N ILE A 303 4.56 13.04 -25.71
CA ILE A 303 3.21 12.66 -26.14
C ILE A 303 2.25 13.84 -25.90
N TYR A 304 2.28 14.41 -24.71
CA TYR A 304 1.45 15.57 -24.38
C TYR A 304 1.94 16.84 -25.07
N GLN A 305 3.25 17.10 -25.06
CA GLN A 305 3.83 18.33 -25.63
C GLN A 305 3.54 18.47 -27.14
N ASN A 306 3.57 17.35 -27.87
CA ASN A 306 3.32 17.32 -29.31
C ASN A 306 1.82 17.19 -29.68
N ALA A 307 0.95 16.99 -28.70
CA ALA A 307 -0.49 16.91 -28.95
C ALA A 307 -1.07 18.25 -29.42
N SER A 308 -2.13 18.19 -30.22
CA SER A 308 -2.87 19.38 -30.65
C SER A 308 -3.50 20.12 -29.50
N TYR A 309 -3.86 21.37 -29.68
CA TYR A 309 -4.54 22.16 -28.65
C TYR A 309 -5.82 21.47 -28.14
N LEU A 310 -6.61 20.89 -29.04
CA LEU A 310 -7.85 20.20 -28.67
C LEU A 310 -7.59 18.97 -27.80
N GLU A 311 -6.60 18.16 -28.19
CA GLU A 311 -6.20 16.96 -27.41
C GLU A 311 -5.69 17.33 -26.03
N LYS A 312 -4.87 18.38 -25.92
CA LYS A 312 -4.41 18.91 -24.62
C LYS A 312 -5.57 19.35 -23.73
N CYS A 313 -6.53 20.08 -24.29
CA CYS A 313 -7.71 20.53 -23.55
C CYS A 313 -8.61 19.36 -23.12
N TYR A 314 -8.80 18.38 -24.00
CA TYR A 314 -9.58 17.18 -23.71
C TYR A 314 -8.93 16.36 -22.60
N PHE A 315 -7.65 16.07 -22.73
CA PHE A 315 -6.88 15.36 -21.69
C PHE A 315 -6.95 16.09 -20.34
N ALA A 316 -6.66 17.38 -20.32
CA ALA A 316 -6.65 18.17 -19.10
C ALA A 316 -8.01 18.16 -18.38
N ARG A 317 -9.12 18.27 -19.12
CA ARG A 317 -10.47 18.20 -18.53
C ARG A 317 -10.79 16.84 -17.94
N LEU A 318 -10.48 15.74 -18.65
CA LEU A 318 -10.71 14.40 -18.13
C LEU A 318 -9.82 14.10 -16.95
N PHE A 319 -8.55 14.46 -17.00
CA PHE A 319 -7.63 14.24 -15.88
C PHE A 319 -8.07 15.02 -14.64
N THR A 320 -8.47 16.29 -14.80
CA THR A 320 -9.03 17.11 -13.71
C THR A 320 -10.30 16.48 -13.12
N PHE A 321 -11.20 16.00 -13.97
CA PHE A 321 -12.42 15.32 -13.52
C PHE A 321 -12.07 14.09 -12.68
N ILE A 322 -11.21 13.20 -13.18
CA ILE A 322 -10.78 12.01 -12.45
C ILE A 322 -10.09 12.37 -11.12
N SER A 323 -9.22 13.38 -11.13
CA SER A 323 -8.53 13.83 -9.92
C SER A 323 -9.49 14.39 -8.87
N LYS A 324 -10.54 15.10 -9.32
CA LYS A 324 -11.59 15.61 -8.45
C LYS A 324 -12.45 14.50 -7.85
N GLU A 325 -12.83 13.52 -8.65
CA GLU A 325 -13.55 12.33 -8.16
C GLU A 325 -12.70 11.53 -7.16
N HIS A 326 -11.39 11.36 -7.43
CA HIS A 326 -10.49 10.72 -6.47
C HIS A 326 -10.35 11.50 -5.16
N LEU A 327 -10.27 12.83 -5.23
CA LEU A 327 -10.24 13.68 -4.04
C LEU A 327 -11.53 13.50 -3.22
N LEU A 328 -12.69 13.59 -3.87
CA LEU A 328 -13.99 13.42 -3.22
C LEU A 328 -14.18 12.01 -2.65
N ALA A 329 -13.74 10.99 -3.36
CA ALA A 329 -13.80 9.61 -2.86
C ALA A 329 -12.95 9.40 -1.60
N LYS A 330 -11.83 10.12 -1.47
CA LYS A 330 -10.96 10.02 -0.28
C LYS A 330 -11.41 10.88 0.88
N THR A 331 -11.72 12.16 0.64
CA THR A 331 -11.94 13.15 1.69
C THR A 331 -13.40 13.56 1.86
N GLY A 332 -14.26 13.20 0.89
CA GLY A 332 -15.65 13.63 0.85
C GLY A 332 -15.80 15.09 0.43
N ASN A 333 -17.05 15.59 0.46
CA ASN A 333 -17.40 16.96 0.09
C ASN A 333 -18.27 17.67 1.14
N SER A 334 -18.67 16.98 2.19
CA SER A 334 -19.56 17.54 3.22
C SER A 334 -19.52 16.73 4.51
N SER A 335 -20.19 17.22 5.56
CA SER A 335 -20.36 16.45 6.80
C SER A 335 -21.13 15.13 6.61
N LYS A 336 -21.98 15.06 5.58
CA LYS A 336 -22.78 13.85 5.27
C LYS A 336 -22.05 12.87 4.35
N ASN A 337 -21.10 13.36 3.53
CA ASN A 337 -20.30 12.53 2.64
C ASN A 337 -18.82 12.81 2.91
N ARG A 338 -18.22 11.99 3.74
CA ARG A 338 -16.80 12.11 4.16
C ARG A 338 -15.85 11.21 3.36
N GLY A 339 -16.35 10.55 2.32
CA GLY A 339 -15.56 9.64 1.51
C GLY A 339 -14.91 8.55 2.36
N PHE A 340 -13.76 8.06 1.92
CA PHE A 340 -13.00 7.04 2.66
C PHE A 340 -12.55 7.53 4.05
N SER A 341 -12.32 8.85 4.22
CA SER A 341 -11.95 9.44 5.51
C SER A 341 -13.04 9.27 6.59
N GLY A 342 -14.28 8.99 6.22
CA GLY A 342 -15.36 8.64 7.12
C GLY A 342 -15.04 7.47 8.04
N ILE A 343 -14.17 6.56 7.63
CA ILE A 343 -13.74 5.41 8.44
C ILE A 343 -13.18 5.86 9.81
N TRP A 344 -12.45 6.97 9.87
CA TRP A 344 -11.86 7.48 11.12
C TRP A 344 -12.42 8.82 11.58
N ARG A 345 -13.18 9.53 10.74
CA ARG A 345 -13.77 10.84 11.08
C ARG A 345 -15.19 10.73 11.61
N CYS A 346 -15.95 9.71 11.19
CA CYS A 346 -17.29 9.46 11.68
C CYS A 346 -17.24 8.65 12.97
N GLU A 347 -18.10 9.01 13.92
CA GLU A 347 -18.32 8.19 15.11
C GLU A 347 -18.97 6.85 14.74
N VAL A 348 -18.77 5.84 15.59
CA VAL A 348 -19.32 4.50 15.33
C VAL A 348 -20.85 4.54 15.22
N ALA A 349 -21.51 5.24 16.15
CA ALA A 349 -22.96 5.39 16.12
C ALA A 349 -23.48 6.06 14.82
N GLU A 350 -22.75 7.04 14.26
CA GLU A 350 -23.07 7.62 12.97
C GLU A 350 -22.98 6.59 11.84
N LYS A 351 -21.92 5.79 11.81
CA LYS A 351 -21.72 4.72 10.81
C LYS A 351 -22.74 3.59 10.93
N GLU A 352 -23.13 3.24 12.15
CA GLU A 352 -24.20 2.26 12.40
C GLU A 352 -25.55 2.78 11.88
N SER A 353 -25.88 4.04 12.19
CA SER A 353 -27.13 4.66 11.73
C SER A 353 -27.23 4.80 10.20
N THR A 354 -26.08 4.91 9.50
CA THR A 354 -26.02 4.95 8.02
C THR A 354 -25.86 3.56 7.40
N GLY A 355 -25.66 2.51 8.20
CA GLY A 355 -25.40 1.15 7.74
C GLY A 355 -24.03 0.93 7.12
N ASP A 356 -23.07 1.82 7.38
CA ASP A 356 -21.70 1.76 6.81
C ASP A 356 -20.73 0.91 7.64
N ILE A 357 -21.16 0.39 8.77
CA ILE A 357 -20.42 -0.55 9.63
C ILE A 357 -21.35 -1.59 10.22
N LEU A 358 -20.84 -2.80 10.38
CA LEU A 358 -21.43 -3.85 11.21
C LEU A 358 -20.49 -4.12 12.38
N THR A 359 -20.98 -4.02 13.59
CA THR A 359 -20.23 -4.23 14.84
C THR A 359 -20.75 -5.45 15.60
N GLY A 360 -19.97 -5.96 16.56
CA GLY A 360 -20.41 -7.08 17.40
C GLY A 360 -20.61 -8.38 16.64
N LEU A 361 -19.90 -8.59 15.55
CA LEU A 361 -20.00 -9.81 14.76
C LEU A 361 -19.26 -10.96 15.45
N ASP A 362 -19.95 -12.08 15.66
CA ASP A 362 -19.35 -13.30 16.19
C ASP A 362 -18.97 -14.27 15.06
N LEU A 363 -17.79 -14.87 15.19
CA LEU A 363 -17.33 -15.87 14.25
C LEU A 363 -18.14 -17.16 14.34
N VAL A 364 -18.78 -17.55 13.23
CA VAL A 364 -19.54 -18.79 13.12
C VAL A 364 -18.72 -19.90 12.44
N ASN A 365 -18.05 -19.57 11.33
CA ASN A 365 -17.35 -20.57 10.53
C ASN A 365 -16.18 -19.98 9.77
N LYS A 366 -15.13 -20.81 9.57
CA LYS A 366 -14.00 -20.55 8.66
C LYS A 366 -13.92 -21.71 7.68
N GLU A 367 -14.00 -21.44 6.39
CA GLU A 367 -13.86 -22.47 5.35
C GLU A 367 -12.44 -22.46 4.80
N GLU A 368 -11.85 -23.66 4.70
CA GLU A 368 -10.54 -23.81 4.11
C GLU A 368 -10.55 -23.45 2.62
N SER A 369 -9.52 -22.74 2.21
CA SER A 369 -9.23 -22.50 0.81
C SER A 369 -8.69 -23.78 0.20
N GLY A 370 -9.51 -24.49 -0.57
CA GLY A 370 -9.10 -25.72 -1.25
C GLY A 370 -7.99 -25.52 -2.31
N ILE A 371 -7.56 -24.28 -2.54
CA ILE A 371 -6.62 -23.95 -3.62
C ILE A 371 -5.25 -23.53 -3.06
N TYR A 372 -5.21 -22.80 -1.91
CA TYR A 372 -4.00 -22.13 -1.42
C TYR A 372 -3.55 -22.60 -0.05
N GLY A 373 -4.25 -23.52 0.59
CA GLY A 373 -4.11 -23.79 2.02
C GLY A 373 -4.62 -22.60 2.87
N GLY A 374 -4.81 -22.79 4.16
CA GLY A 374 -5.44 -21.83 5.03
C GLY A 374 -6.93 -21.64 4.74
N TYR A 375 -7.55 -20.63 5.33
CA TYR A 375 -8.96 -20.29 5.11
C TYR A 375 -9.07 -18.96 4.34
N ASP A 376 -10.03 -18.87 3.45
CA ASP A 376 -10.31 -17.65 2.69
C ASP A 376 -11.74 -17.15 2.85
N THR A 377 -12.63 -17.96 3.42
CA THR A 377 -14.04 -17.60 3.60
C THR A 377 -14.38 -17.64 5.08
N ILE A 378 -14.97 -16.56 5.57
CA ILE A 378 -15.34 -16.40 6.98
C ILE A 378 -16.82 -16.05 7.05
N THR A 379 -17.57 -16.76 7.89
CA THR A 379 -18.98 -16.45 8.19
C THR A 379 -19.11 -15.95 9.61
N PHE A 380 -19.79 -14.83 9.76
CA PHE A 380 -20.10 -14.21 11.04
C PHE A 380 -21.61 -14.20 11.26
N SER A 381 -22.03 -14.35 12.53
CA SER A 381 -23.39 -13.98 12.94
C SER A 381 -23.50 -12.47 13.09
N VAL A 382 -24.60 -11.93 12.64
CA VAL A 382 -24.94 -10.52 12.80
C VAL A 382 -25.84 -10.39 14.01
N PRO A 383 -25.52 -9.55 15.02
CA PRO A 383 -26.40 -9.31 16.15
C PRO A 383 -27.78 -8.82 15.68
N SER A 384 -28.82 -9.11 16.47
CA SER A 384 -30.18 -8.60 16.21
C SER A 384 -30.11 -7.09 16.08
N GLN A 385 -30.43 -6.58 14.91
CA GLN A 385 -30.51 -5.15 14.62
C GLN A 385 -31.86 -4.61 15.07
N GLU A 386 -31.92 -3.35 15.50
CA GLU A 386 -33.19 -2.66 15.66
C GLU A 386 -33.93 -2.61 14.31
N ASP A 387 -35.25 -2.77 14.30
CA ASP A 387 -36.05 -3.05 13.10
C ASP A 387 -35.91 -2.05 11.93
N ASP A 388 -35.30 -0.89 12.16
CA ASP A 388 -35.13 0.19 11.18
C ASP A 388 -33.69 0.35 10.60
N LEU A 389 -32.72 -0.42 11.06
CA LEU A 389 -31.34 -0.30 10.63
C LEU A 389 -30.94 -1.40 9.64
N LEU A 390 -31.12 -1.13 8.36
CA LEU A 390 -30.62 -2.03 7.30
C LEU A 390 -29.16 -1.70 6.98
N PRO A 391 -28.26 -2.68 7.02
CA PRO A 391 -26.87 -2.46 6.59
C PRO A 391 -26.83 -2.08 5.11
N ASN A 392 -25.99 -1.12 4.78
CA ASN A 392 -25.83 -0.62 3.40
C ASN A 392 -24.87 -1.51 2.57
N PHE A 393 -24.69 -2.76 2.97
CA PHE A 393 -23.82 -3.72 2.31
C PHE A 393 -24.58 -4.64 1.36
N ARG A 394 -23.92 -5.00 0.25
CA ARG A 394 -24.46 -5.89 -0.79
C ARG A 394 -23.47 -7.00 -1.13
N ASN A 395 -23.98 -8.09 -1.69
CA ASN A 395 -23.13 -9.13 -2.26
C ASN A 395 -22.23 -8.53 -3.35
N GLY A 396 -20.93 -8.79 -3.26
CA GLY A 396 -19.91 -8.25 -4.15
C GLY A 396 -19.20 -7.00 -3.63
N ASP A 397 -19.66 -6.38 -2.55
CA ASP A 397 -19.00 -5.22 -1.97
C ASP A 397 -17.64 -5.58 -1.36
N ILE A 398 -16.67 -4.69 -1.55
CA ILE A 398 -15.36 -4.79 -0.92
C ILE A 398 -15.45 -4.21 0.48
N VAL A 399 -15.04 -4.98 1.48
CA VAL A 399 -15.11 -4.60 2.89
C VAL A 399 -13.76 -4.69 3.57
N LEU A 400 -13.64 -3.94 4.66
CA LEU A 400 -12.51 -3.96 5.58
C LEU A 400 -12.94 -4.70 6.85
N LEU A 401 -12.28 -5.83 7.12
CA LEU A 401 -12.47 -6.62 8.33
C LEU A 401 -11.38 -6.30 9.33
N TYR A 402 -11.74 -6.06 10.57
CA TYR A 402 -10.77 -5.88 11.65
C TYR A 402 -11.38 -6.26 12.99
N SER A 403 -10.55 -6.81 13.87
CA SER A 403 -10.91 -7.17 15.24
C SER A 403 -10.67 -5.99 16.18
N TYR A 404 -11.42 -5.95 17.26
CA TYR A 404 -11.24 -5.03 18.39
C TYR A 404 -11.57 -5.74 19.70
N PRO A 405 -10.99 -5.32 20.85
CA PRO A 405 -11.29 -5.93 22.14
C PRO A 405 -12.75 -5.75 22.54
N GLU A 406 -13.30 -6.74 23.20
CA GLU A 406 -14.67 -6.66 23.73
C GLU A 406 -14.81 -5.48 24.70
N GLY A 407 -15.84 -4.68 24.54
CA GLY A 407 -16.09 -3.46 25.31
C GLY A 407 -15.39 -2.20 24.80
N ASP A 408 -14.47 -2.32 23.83
CA ASP A 408 -13.82 -1.18 23.20
C ASP A 408 -14.64 -0.65 22.01
N ILE A 409 -14.33 0.58 21.59
CA ILE A 409 -14.91 1.20 20.39
C ILE A 409 -14.11 0.75 19.16
N PRO A 410 -14.77 0.23 18.11
CA PRO A 410 -14.11 -0.15 16.86
C PRO A 410 -13.29 0.99 16.25
N ASN A 411 -12.00 0.74 15.98
CA ASN A 411 -11.09 1.73 15.43
C ASN A 411 -10.14 1.12 14.38
N ALA A 412 -10.47 1.32 13.11
CA ALA A 412 -9.68 0.80 12.00
C ALA A 412 -8.21 1.29 11.98
N CYS A 413 -7.91 2.49 12.52
CA CYS A 413 -6.54 2.99 12.61
C CYS A 413 -5.71 2.29 13.70
N LYS A 414 -6.34 1.55 14.61
CA LYS A 414 -5.69 0.79 15.69
C LYS A 414 -5.80 -0.72 15.50
N ALA A 415 -6.10 -1.15 14.28
CA ALA A 415 -6.34 -2.56 13.96
C ALA A 415 -5.54 -3.03 12.76
N LYS A 416 -5.33 -4.33 12.68
CA LYS A 416 -4.87 -5.04 11.48
C LYS A 416 -6.10 -5.25 10.60
N ILE A 417 -6.06 -4.73 9.40
CA ILE A 417 -7.20 -4.74 8.49
C ILE A 417 -6.99 -5.83 7.44
N LEU A 418 -7.95 -6.74 7.31
CA LEU A 418 -8.04 -7.68 6.21
C LEU A 418 -9.06 -7.16 5.20
N ARG A 419 -8.72 -7.22 3.92
CA ARG A 419 -9.64 -6.89 2.84
C ARG A 419 -10.40 -8.12 2.38
N GLY A 420 -11.68 -7.98 2.17
CA GLY A 420 -12.54 -9.06 1.70
C GLY A 420 -13.63 -8.58 0.77
N THR A 421 -14.37 -9.53 0.23
CA THR A 421 -15.55 -9.29 -0.59
C THR A 421 -16.72 -10.05 0.01
N ILE A 422 -17.87 -9.41 0.18
CA ILE A 422 -19.09 -10.05 0.68
C ILE A 422 -19.56 -11.07 -0.34
N LYS A 423 -19.61 -12.34 0.05
CA LYS A 423 -20.20 -13.43 -0.75
C LYS A 423 -21.70 -13.53 -0.56
N ASN A 424 -22.10 -13.39 0.69
CA ASN A 424 -23.52 -13.44 1.07
C ASN A 424 -23.75 -12.58 2.30
N ILE A 425 -24.88 -11.91 2.35
CA ILE A 425 -25.35 -11.17 3.52
C ILE A 425 -26.85 -11.35 3.67
N CYS A 426 -27.27 -11.64 4.90
CA CYS A 426 -28.65 -11.70 5.32
C CYS A 426 -28.79 -11.08 6.72
N TYR A 427 -30.00 -11.06 7.27
CA TYR A 427 -30.28 -10.43 8.57
C TYR A 427 -29.51 -11.05 9.74
N THR A 428 -29.14 -12.33 9.66
CA THR A 428 -28.52 -13.09 10.74
C THR A 428 -27.07 -13.42 10.50
N GLU A 429 -26.61 -13.36 9.25
CA GLU A 429 -25.26 -13.79 8.90
C GLU A 429 -24.67 -12.97 7.76
N VAL A 430 -23.35 -12.78 7.82
CA VAL A 430 -22.54 -12.25 6.72
C VAL A 430 -21.36 -13.17 6.43
N THR A 431 -21.19 -13.55 5.16
CA THR A 431 -20.07 -14.35 4.68
C THR A 431 -19.15 -13.50 3.83
N VAL A 432 -17.89 -13.42 4.22
CA VAL A 432 -16.87 -12.63 3.53
C VAL A 432 -15.76 -13.54 3.01
N ARG A 433 -15.38 -13.33 1.75
CA ARG A 433 -14.19 -13.95 1.17
C ARG A 433 -13.02 -13.00 1.28
N LEU A 434 -11.95 -13.43 1.97
CA LEU A 434 -10.72 -12.68 2.10
C LEU A 434 -9.97 -12.56 0.77
N GLN A 435 -9.27 -11.47 0.58
CA GLN A 435 -8.42 -11.25 -0.59
C GLN A 435 -7.21 -12.19 -0.57
N SER A 436 -6.62 -12.41 0.61
CA SER A 436 -5.50 -13.31 0.84
C SER A 436 -5.88 -14.35 1.89
N PRO A 437 -5.78 -15.66 1.57
CA PRO A 437 -6.03 -16.73 2.52
C PRO A 437 -5.12 -16.63 3.75
N GLN A 438 -5.63 -17.00 4.91
CA GLN A 438 -4.91 -16.93 6.18
C GLN A 438 -4.75 -18.33 6.79
N LYS A 439 -3.64 -18.53 7.52
CA LYS A 439 -3.45 -19.71 8.36
C LYS A 439 -3.68 -19.39 9.83
N ASN A 440 -3.36 -18.16 10.24
CA ASN A 440 -3.57 -17.68 11.60
C ASN A 440 -5.06 -17.74 11.95
N THR A 441 -5.39 -18.44 13.04
CA THR A 441 -6.76 -18.64 13.51
C THR A 441 -7.22 -17.57 14.50
N CYS A 442 -6.31 -16.71 14.94
CA CYS A 442 -6.55 -15.65 15.93
C CYS A 442 -6.81 -14.27 15.31
N ILE A 443 -7.16 -14.21 14.02
CA ILE A 443 -7.44 -12.95 13.34
C ILE A 443 -8.91 -12.59 13.50
#